data_13b2c7d1336e71878b813e45e61b5232
#
_entry.id   13b2c7d1336e71878b813e45e61b5232
#
_cell.length_a   1.000
_cell.length_b   1.000
_cell.length_c   1.000
_cell.angle_alpha   90.00
_cell.angle_beta   90.00
_cell.angle_gamma   90.00
#
_symmetry.space_group_name_H-M   'P 1'
#
loop_
_entity.id
_entity.type
_entity.pdbx_description
1 polymer ?
#
loop_
_entity_poly.entity_id
_entity_poly.type
_entity_poly.pdbx_seq_one_letter_code
_entity_poly.pdbx_strand_id
1 'polypeptide(L)'
;MIELNLTNLEDLARGTAFLATGGGGDPYIGKLMLKHQLEQGKKVKIISPDEIDDDTFACNVLTMGAPTVFGEKAPNGLTSYEAMKKVEEIIGKKFNAIMPIEAGGVNATLPLVVGALSGLPVIDADLSLIHI
;
A
#
# COMPACT_ATOMS: atom_id res chain seq x y z
N MET A 1 -3.94 11.43 -11.53
CA MET A 1 -2.68 10.88 -10.94
C MET A 1 -2.09 11.85 -9.92
N ILE A 2 -1.75 11.37 -8.73
CA ILE A 2 -1.09 12.12 -7.65
C ILE A 2 0.27 11.49 -7.38
N GLU A 3 1.33 12.30 -7.27
CA GLU A 3 2.63 11.84 -6.79
C GLU A 3 2.76 12.17 -5.30
N LEU A 4 2.92 11.13 -4.48
CA LEU A 4 3.06 11.29 -3.04
C LEU A 4 4.46 11.83 -2.69
N ASN A 5 4.50 12.73 -1.73
CA ASN A 5 5.74 13.34 -1.24
C ASN A 5 5.77 13.41 0.30
N LEU A 6 6.89 13.84 0.86
CA LEU A 6 7.08 13.88 2.32
C LEU A 6 6.10 14.81 3.04
N THR A 7 5.61 15.87 2.38
CA THR A 7 4.66 16.81 3.00
C THR A 7 3.26 16.23 3.16
N ASN A 8 2.87 15.25 2.34
CA ASN A 8 1.56 14.60 2.41
C ASN A 8 1.49 13.45 3.44
N LEU A 9 2.63 13.02 4.00
CA LEU A 9 2.66 11.84 4.86
C LEU A 9 1.86 11.99 6.16
N GLU A 10 1.85 13.17 6.76
CA GLU A 10 1.08 13.40 7.99
C GLU A 10 -0.43 13.34 7.71
N ASP A 11 -0.87 13.93 6.62
CA ASP A 11 -2.28 13.92 6.23
C ASP A 11 -2.73 12.52 5.84
N LEU A 12 -1.88 11.78 5.12
CA LEU A 12 -2.11 10.36 4.80
C LEU A 12 -2.25 9.54 6.09
N ALA A 13 -1.34 9.68 7.05
CA ALA A 13 -1.38 8.94 8.31
C ALA A 13 -2.65 9.26 9.13
N ARG A 14 -3.07 10.52 9.17
CA ARG A 14 -4.34 10.93 9.81
C ARG A 14 -5.55 10.35 9.11
N GLY A 15 -5.58 10.43 7.78
CA GLY A 15 -6.68 9.88 6.96
C GLY A 15 -6.80 8.38 7.16
N THR A 16 -5.69 7.64 7.07
CA THR A 16 -5.70 6.18 7.27
C THR A 16 -6.06 5.78 8.70
N ALA A 17 -5.67 6.57 9.72
CA ALA A 17 -6.09 6.35 11.11
C ALA A 17 -7.61 6.56 11.29
N PHE A 18 -8.15 7.59 10.67
CA PHE A 18 -9.59 7.90 10.72
C PHE A 18 -10.40 6.79 10.03
N LEU A 19 -10.02 6.40 8.82
CA LEU A 19 -10.73 5.38 8.05
C LEU A 19 -10.59 3.98 8.67
N ALA A 20 -9.51 3.70 9.38
CA ALA A 20 -9.28 2.43 10.06
C ALA A 20 -10.29 2.14 11.17
N THR A 21 -10.81 3.17 11.84
CA THR A 21 -11.70 3.03 13.00
C THR A 21 -11.21 2.03 14.07
N GLY A 22 -9.88 1.92 14.19
CA GLY A 22 -9.20 0.99 15.10
C GLY A 22 -8.73 -0.33 14.49
N GLY A 23 -8.99 -0.56 13.19
CA GLY A 23 -8.51 -1.72 12.43
C GLY A 23 -7.30 -1.43 11.54
N GLY A 24 -6.87 -2.38 10.71
CA GLY A 24 -5.84 -2.21 9.69
C GLY A 24 -4.40 -2.01 10.18
N GLY A 25 -4.14 -2.07 11.46
CA GLY A 25 -2.82 -1.86 12.09
C GLY A 25 -2.46 -0.39 12.33
N ASP A 26 -1.31 -0.15 12.96
CA ASP A 26 -0.88 1.19 13.36
C ASP A 26 -0.41 2.02 12.14
N PRO A 27 -1.12 3.10 11.77
CA PRO A 27 -0.75 3.95 10.63
C PRO A 27 0.61 4.64 10.81
N TYR A 28 1.08 4.81 12.04
CA TYR A 28 2.40 5.38 12.31
C TYR A 28 3.54 4.50 11.76
N ILE A 29 3.43 3.19 11.94
CA ILE A 29 4.40 2.23 11.38
C ILE A 29 4.41 2.32 9.85
N GLY A 30 3.23 2.33 9.25
CA GLY A 30 3.09 2.48 7.80
C GLY A 30 3.69 3.79 7.26
N LYS A 31 3.44 4.90 7.98
CA LYS A 31 4.06 6.20 7.67
C LYS A 31 5.58 6.13 7.70
N LEU A 32 6.19 5.51 8.72
CA LEU A 32 7.65 5.40 8.83
C LEU A 32 8.26 4.58 7.68
N MET A 33 7.65 3.45 7.33
CA MET A 33 8.09 2.64 6.19
C MET A 33 8.05 3.44 4.88
N LEU A 34 6.96 4.15 4.65
CA LEU A 34 6.78 4.95 3.43
C LEU A 34 7.73 6.15 3.40
N LYS A 35 7.90 6.85 4.54
CA LYS A 35 8.88 7.92 4.68
C LYS A 35 10.27 7.47 4.27
N HIS A 36 10.71 6.31 4.77
CA HIS A 36 12.01 5.75 4.43
C HIS A 36 12.19 5.55 2.91
N GLN A 37 11.17 5.08 2.20
CA GLN A 37 11.25 4.91 0.75
C GLN A 37 11.36 6.25 0.01
N LEU A 38 10.56 7.24 0.43
CA LEU A 38 10.58 8.58 -0.16
C LEU A 38 11.91 9.31 0.08
N GLU A 39 12.51 9.17 1.28
CA GLU A 39 13.83 9.73 1.60
C GLU A 39 14.96 9.11 0.77
N GLN A 40 14.77 7.88 0.28
CA GLN A 40 15.67 7.25 -0.68
C GLN A 40 15.45 7.71 -2.14
N GLY A 41 14.59 8.68 -2.36
CA GLY A 41 14.29 9.23 -3.70
C GLY A 41 13.33 8.37 -4.53
N LYS A 42 12.68 7.36 -3.92
CA LYS A 42 11.64 6.59 -4.61
C LYS A 42 10.37 7.40 -4.76
N LYS A 43 9.61 7.09 -5.80
CA LYS A 43 8.37 7.78 -6.14
C LYS A 43 7.19 6.85 -5.98
N VAL A 44 6.08 7.38 -5.50
CA VAL A 44 4.80 6.68 -5.39
C VAL A 44 3.77 7.44 -6.20
N LYS A 45 3.19 6.75 -7.18
CA LYS A 45 2.11 7.26 -8.01
C LYS A 45 0.79 6.69 -7.52
N ILE A 46 -0.15 7.57 -7.23
CA ILE A 46 -1.53 7.21 -6.90
C ILE A 46 -2.40 7.58 -8.09
N ILE A 47 -3.19 6.64 -8.58
CA ILE A 47 -4.08 6.81 -9.73
C ILE A 47 -5.54 6.62 -9.30
N SER A 48 -6.44 7.38 -9.92
CA SER A 48 -7.89 7.18 -9.73
C SER A 48 -8.35 5.88 -10.38
N PRO A 49 -9.42 5.24 -9.88
CA PRO A 49 -10.09 4.14 -10.58
C PRO A 49 -10.49 4.49 -12.03
N ASP A 50 -10.78 5.75 -12.31
CA ASP A 50 -11.11 6.21 -13.67
C ASP A 50 -9.89 6.25 -14.63
N GLU A 51 -8.68 6.10 -14.09
CA GLU A 51 -7.43 6.08 -14.86
C GLU A 51 -6.95 4.64 -15.18
N ILE A 52 -7.69 3.61 -14.76
CA ILE A 52 -7.38 2.22 -15.11
C ILE A 52 -8.11 1.79 -16.38
N ASP A 53 -7.59 0.77 -17.03
CA ASP A 53 -8.15 0.17 -18.25
C ASP A 53 -8.54 -1.30 -18.03
N ASP A 54 -9.17 -1.90 -19.03
CA ASP A 54 -9.65 -3.29 -18.96
C ASP A 54 -8.50 -4.31 -18.89
N ASP A 55 -7.28 -3.93 -19.28
CA ASP A 55 -6.08 -4.77 -19.19
C ASP A 55 -5.37 -4.63 -17.83
N THR A 56 -5.89 -3.80 -16.93
CA THR A 56 -5.31 -3.59 -15.60
C THR A 56 -5.39 -4.88 -14.78
N PHE A 57 -4.21 -5.36 -14.39
CA PHE A 57 -4.05 -6.54 -13.55
C PHE A 57 -3.40 -6.12 -12.22
N ALA A 58 -4.23 -5.81 -11.25
CA ALA A 58 -3.81 -5.27 -9.96
C ALA A 58 -3.52 -6.37 -8.94
N CYS A 59 -2.49 -6.14 -8.12
CA CYS A 59 -2.20 -6.93 -6.93
C CYS A 59 -2.80 -6.26 -5.70
N ASN A 60 -3.60 -6.99 -4.92
CA ASN A 60 -3.97 -6.54 -3.59
C ASN A 60 -2.85 -6.83 -2.61
N VAL A 61 -2.38 -5.80 -1.91
CA VAL A 61 -1.31 -5.90 -0.92
C VAL A 61 -1.86 -5.59 0.46
N LEU A 62 -1.62 -6.49 1.40
CA LEU A 62 -2.06 -6.35 2.79
C LEU A 62 -1.14 -7.13 3.73
N THR A 63 -1.32 -6.91 5.03
CA THR A 63 -0.84 -7.81 6.08
C THR A 63 -2.04 -8.30 6.89
N MET A 64 -1.97 -9.55 7.33
CA MET A 64 -2.95 -10.16 8.21
C MET A 64 -2.24 -10.83 9.38
N GLY A 65 -2.71 -10.60 10.60
CA GLY A 65 -2.13 -11.20 11.79
C GLY A 65 -2.27 -10.34 13.05
N ALA A 66 -1.43 -10.60 14.04
CA ALA A 66 -1.42 -9.84 15.30
C ALA A 66 -0.66 -8.51 15.12
N PRO A 67 -1.29 -7.34 15.34
CA PRO A 67 -0.65 -6.03 15.16
C PRO A 67 0.61 -5.85 16.02
N THR A 68 0.62 -6.38 17.23
CA THR A 68 1.78 -6.33 18.14
C THR A 68 2.99 -7.05 17.57
N VAL A 69 2.78 -8.24 16.98
CA VAL A 69 3.85 -9.02 16.34
C VAL A 69 4.41 -8.30 15.13
N PHE A 70 3.56 -7.61 14.38
CA PHE A 70 3.99 -6.79 13.24
C PHE A 70 4.93 -5.66 13.68
N GLY A 71 4.58 -4.95 14.76
CA GLY A 71 5.42 -3.88 15.33
C GLY A 71 6.76 -4.39 15.85
N GLU A 72 6.75 -5.53 16.56
CA GLU A 72 7.96 -6.15 17.13
C GLU A 72 8.98 -6.61 16.06
N LYS A 73 8.51 -6.98 14.87
CA LYS A 73 9.37 -7.44 13.77
C LYS A 73 10.05 -6.31 12.98
N ALA A 74 9.81 -5.05 13.33
CA ALA A 74 10.33 -3.88 12.62
C ALA A 74 10.16 -4.01 11.09
N PRO A 75 8.94 -4.01 10.59
CA PRO A 75 8.63 -4.27 9.17
C PRO A 75 9.25 -3.20 8.26
N ASN A 76 9.70 -3.62 7.09
CA ASN A 76 10.34 -2.74 6.10
C ASN A 76 9.63 -2.72 4.73
N GLY A 77 8.55 -3.47 4.57
CA GLY A 77 7.79 -3.61 3.33
C GLY A 77 8.40 -4.57 2.30
N LEU A 78 9.64 -5.00 2.46
CA LEU A 78 10.31 -5.92 1.50
C LEU A 78 9.58 -7.27 1.42
N THR A 79 9.15 -7.82 2.55
CA THR A 79 8.44 -9.10 2.58
C THR A 79 7.18 -9.08 1.71
N SER A 80 6.42 -7.99 1.75
CA SER A 80 5.21 -7.85 0.92
C SER A 80 5.55 -7.68 -0.56
N TYR A 81 6.61 -6.96 -0.87
CA TYR A 81 7.12 -6.84 -2.23
C TYR A 81 7.59 -8.20 -2.79
N GLU A 82 8.35 -8.96 -2.01
CA GLU A 82 8.82 -10.30 -2.39
C GLU A 82 7.65 -11.28 -2.56
N ALA A 83 6.65 -11.20 -1.68
CA ALA A 83 5.42 -11.99 -1.81
C ALA A 83 4.69 -11.70 -3.11
N MET A 84 4.54 -10.43 -3.48
CA MET A 84 3.96 -10.04 -4.78
C MET A 84 4.76 -10.63 -5.94
N LYS A 85 6.10 -10.54 -5.91
CA LYS A 85 6.96 -11.12 -6.93
C LYS A 85 6.80 -12.64 -7.03
N LYS A 86 6.64 -13.31 -5.89
CA LYS A 86 6.42 -14.76 -5.87
C LYS A 86 5.08 -15.17 -6.46
N VAL A 87 4.05 -14.38 -6.23
CA VAL A 87 2.75 -14.59 -6.88
C VAL A 87 2.87 -14.44 -8.40
N GLU A 88 3.56 -13.39 -8.89
CA GLU A 88 3.83 -13.22 -10.34
C GLU A 88 4.51 -14.44 -10.96
N GLU A 89 5.50 -15.02 -10.27
CA GLU A 89 6.19 -16.24 -10.73
C GLU A 89 5.21 -17.43 -10.84
N ILE A 90 4.34 -17.63 -9.84
CA ILE A 90 3.40 -18.75 -9.79
C ILE A 90 2.35 -18.65 -10.89
N ILE A 91 1.79 -17.45 -11.09
CA ILE A 91 0.73 -17.23 -12.09
C ILE A 91 1.26 -17.02 -13.51
N GLY A 92 2.58 -16.80 -13.67
CA GLY A 92 3.23 -16.53 -14.96
C GLY A 92 2.84 -15.19 -15.59
N LYS A 93 2.29 -14.24 -14.82
CA LYS A 93 1.85 -12.92 -15.30
C LYS A 93 2.31 -11.82 -14.36
N LYS A 94 2.73 -10.68 -14.92
CA LYS A 94 3.14 -9.50 -14.17
C LYS A 94 1.94 -8.64 -13.80
N PHE A 95 1.97 -8.10 -12.58
CA PHE A 95 1.06 -7.03 -12.20
C PHE A 95 1.48 -5.70 -12.84
N ASN A 96 0.50 -4.87 -13.16
CA ASN A 96 0.72 -3.52 -13.67
C ASN A 96 0.15 -2.41 -12.77
N ALA A 97 -0.53 -2.80 -11.68
CA ALA A 97 -1.02 -1.89 -10.65
C ALA A 97 -1.06 -2.61 -9.28
N ILE A 98 -1.19 -1.82 -8.22
CA ILE A 98 -1.36 -2.29 -6.84
C ILE A 98 -2.62 -1.65 -6.28
N MET A 99 -3.34 -2.35 -5.41
CA MET A 99 -4.51 -1.81 -4.73
C MET A 99 -4.51 -2.23 -3.26
N PRO A 100 -4.88 -1.34 -2.32
CA PRO A 100 -5.16 -1.73 -0.94
C PRO A 100 -6.37 -2.67 -0.86
N ILE A 101 -6.39 -3.53 0.15
CA ILE A 101 -7.60 -4.29 0.47
C ILE A 101 -8.57 -3.46 1.31
N GLU A 102 -8.03 -2.53 2.09
CA GLU A 102 -8.77 -1.62 2.96
C GLU A 102 -8.06 -0.27 3.07
N ALA A 103 -8.80 0.81 3.22
CA ALA A 103 -8.27 2.18 3.24
C ALA A 103 -7.74 2.62 4.62
N GLY A 104 -7.58 1.70 5.59
CA GLY A 104 -7.22 2.04 6.97
C GLY A 104 -5.89 1.44 7.45
N GLY A 105 -5.24 2.17 8.36
CA GLY A 105 -4.07 1.71 9.08
C GLY A 105 -2.84 1.43 8.20
N VAL A 106 -2.05 0.45 8.60
CA VAL A 106 -0.90 -0.04 7.82
C VAL A 106 -1.33 -0.59 6.47
N ASN A 107 -2.49 -1.22 6.39
CA ASN A 107 -2.96 -1.84 5.15
C ASN A 107 -3.31 -0.83 4.05
N ALA A 108 -3.53 0.44 4.40
CA ALA A 108 -3.63 1.51 3.41
C ALA A 108 -2.27 2.03 2.95
N THR A 109 -1.25 1.99 3.82
CA THR A 109 0.09 2.54 3.53
C THR A 109 1.05 1.51 2.94
N LEU A 110 0.92 0.24 3.28
CA LEU A 110 1.78 -0.84 2.79
C LEU A 110 1.75 -0.99 1.25
N PRO A 111 0.60 -0.90 0.57
CA PRO A 111 0.57 -0.87 -0.89
C PRO A 111 1.39 0.26 -1.50
N LEU A 112 1.42 1.42 -0.85
CA LEU A 112 2.25 2.57 -1.28
C LEU A 112 3.75 2.28 -1.12
N VAL A 113 4.14 1.57 -0.06
CA VAL A 113 5.52 1.10 0.12
C VAL A 113 5.91 0.12 -0.98
N VAL A 114 5.03 -0.85 -1.30
CA VAL A 114 5.28 -1.80 -2.40
C VAL A 114 5.28 -1.09 -3.76
N GLY A 115 4.42 -0.08 -3.94
CA GLY A 115 4.45 0.80 -5.12
C GLY A 115 5.78 1.52 -5.28
N ALA A 116 6.35 2.06 -4.18
CA ALA A 116 7.67 2.68 -4.18
C ALA A 116 8.80 1.69 -4.53
N LEU A 117 8.68 0.44 -4.09
CA LEU A 117 9.67 -0.61 -4.35
C LEU A 117 9.59 -1.18 -5.77
N SER A 118 8.38 -1.33 -6.30
CA SER A 118 8.13 -1.93 -7.62
C SER A 118 8.11 -0.93 -8.78
N GLY A 119 7.82 0.36 -8.48
CA GLY A 119 7.54 1.38 -9.48
C GLY A 119 6.13 1.33 -10.06
N LEU A 120 5.28 0.41 -9.60
CA LEU A 120 3.89 0.29 -10.04
C LEU A 120 3.00 1.37 -9.42
N PRO A 121 1.99 1.87 -10.15
CA PRO A 121 1.01 2.79 -9.59
C PRO A 121 0.11 2.08 -8.56
N VAL A 122 -0.35 2.85 -7.59
CA VAL A 122 -1.32 2.38 -6.59
C VAL A 122 -2.68 3.01 -6.89
N ILE A 123 -3.70 2.18 -6.99
CA ILE A 123 -5.08 2.61 -7.28
C ILE A 123 -5.69 3.17 -6.00
N ASP A 124 -6.26 4.37 -6.09
CA ASP A 124 -6.99 5.03 -4.99
C ASP A 124 -8.40 4.44 -4.83
N ALA A 125 -8.42 3.20 -4.40
CA ALA A 125 -9.63 2.43 -4.11
C ALA A 125 -9.29 1.31 -3.12
N ASP A 126 -10.30 0.67 -2.57
CA ASP A 126 -10.14 -0.55 -1.78
C ASP A 126 -11.29 -1.54 -2.00
N LEU A 127 -11.10 -2.78 -1.56
CA LEU A 127 -12.12 -3.81 -1.69
C LEU A 127 -13.20 -3.72 -0.59
N SER A 128 -12.93 -3.07 0.51
CA SER A 128 -13.89 -2.98 1.63
C SER A 128 -15.05 -2.04 1.32
N LEU A 129 -14.87 -1.08 0.42
CA LEU A 129 -15.90 -0.15 -0.03
C LEU A 129 -16.93 -0.78 -0.99
N ILE A 130 -16.67 -1.94 -1.53
CA ILE A 130 -17.59 -2.65 -2.45
C ILE A 130 -18.93 -2.96 -1.77
N HIS A 131 -18.94 -3.09 -0.45
CA HIS A 131 -20.15 -3.40 0.33
C HIS A 131 -20.98 -2.20 0.74
N ILE A 132 -20.51 -0.99 0.44
CA ILE A 132 -21.19 0.27 0.74
C ILE A 132 -21.92 0.77 -0.49
#